data_c1338620806db7148376d2fab06daf86
#
_entry.id   c1338620806db7148376d2fab06daf86
#
_cell.length_a   1.000
_cell.length_b   1.000
_cell.length_c   1.000
_cell.angle_alpha   90.00
_cell.angle_beta   90.00
_cell.angle_gamma   90.00
#
_symmetry.space_group_name_H-M   'P 1'
#
loop_
_entity.id
_entity.type
_entity.pdbx_description
1 polymer ?
#
loop_
_entity_poly.entity_id
_entity_poly.type
_entity_poly.pdbx_seq_one_letter_code
_entity_poly.pdbx_strand_id
1 'polypeptide(L)'
;MNGLNEHKFKNIVVVAGAGISCGESSLLSLVVASGIPDFRSANGLYRNLNKYPVPYLRDPSTIFDYYDFQEYSTPFWILAKEMFYTNGQYHPTPCHFFLQLLAQKGLLRRVFTQNIDGLERKAGLAPPTLIEGHGTCSQCACVRCKQEYDPNVPQIAVNTRTVPFCSKCGGQIKPSIVFFGEDLPDVFYRCVMKDCPEADLLIVMGTSLQVYPMW
;
A
#
# COMPACT_ATOMS: atom_id res chain seq x y z
N MET A 1 20.72 -31.33 -25.38
CA MET A 1 20.47 -30.36 -24.27
C MET A 1 19.66 -29.16 -24.78
N ASN A 2 18.48 -29.38 -25.34
CA ASN A 2 17.62 -28.32 -25.91
C ASN A 2 16.22 -28.52 -25.34
N GLY A 3 15.90 -27.93 -24.20
CA GLY A 3 14.58 -28.07 -23.62
C GLY A 3 14.31 -27.31 -22.32
N LEU A 4 15.21 -26.46 -21.86
CA LEU A 4 15.08 -25.81 -20.55
C LEU A 4 14.83 -24.29 -20.59
N ASN A 5 14.57 -23.68 -21.77
CA ASN A 5 14.48 -22.22 -21.89
C ASN A 5 13.15 -21.68 -22.43
N GLU A 6 12.11 -22.47 -22.56
CA GLU A 6 10.78 -21.90 -22.87
C GLU A 6 9.99 -21.77 -21.55
N HIS A 7 9.89 -20.56 -21.03
CA HIS A 7 9.00 -20.26 -19.92
C HIS A 7 7.56 -20.62 -20.35
N LYS A 8 6.91 -21.45 -19.56
CA LYS A 8 5.52 -21.88 -19.81
C LYS A 8 4.56 -20.70 -19.75
N PHE A 9 4.86 -19.71 -18.90
CA PHE A 9 4.05 -18.52 -18.68
C PHE A 9 4.82 -17.28 -19.14
N LYS A 10 4.13 -16.35 -19.82
CA LYS A 10 4.71 -15.10 -20.38
C LYS A 10 3.95 -13.85 -19.97
N ASN A 11 2.73 -13.99 -19.44
CA ASN A 11 1.86 -12.90 -19.02
C ASN A 11 1.39 -13.13 -17.59
N ILE A 12 2.32 -13.05 -16.65
CA ILE A 12 2.03 -13.28 -15.24
C ILE A 12 1.40 -12.02 -14.63
N VAL A 13 0.22 -12.17 -14.04
CA VAL A 13 -0.42 -11.15 -13.21
C VAL A 13 -0.29 -11.56 -11.74
N VAL A 14 0.04 -10.60 -10.90
CA VAL A 14 0.21 -10.83 -9.46
C VAL A 14 -0.73 -9.92 -8.67
N VAL A 15 -1.40 -10.48 -7.66
CA VAL A 15 -2.11 -9.73 -6.61
C VAL A 15 -1.33 -9.89 -5.32
N ALA A 16 -0.89 -8.79 -4.76
CA ALA A 16 -0.06 -8.76 -3.55
C ALA A 16 -0.75 -8.00 -2.41
N GLY A 17 -0.59 -8.49 -1.19
CA GLY A 17 -1.12 -7.85 0.02
C GLY A 17 -0.11 -7.83 1.16
N ALA A 18 -0.53 -7.36 2.34
CA ALA A 18 0.33 -7.07 3.48
C ALA A 18 1.23 -8.22 3.93
N GLY A 19 0.83 -9.46 3.69
CA GLY A 19 1.63 -10.64 4.05
C GLY A 19 2.97 -10.75 3.33
N ILE A 20 3.19 -10.05 2.19
CA ILE A 20 4.51 -10.02 1.56
C ILE A 20 5.49 -9.09 2.29
N SER A 21 4.97 -8.17 3.12
CA SER A 21 5.74 -7.19 3.91
C SER A 21 5.84 -7.60 5.38
N CYS A 22 4.88 -8.35 5.90
CA CYS A 22 4.82 -8.75 7.31
C CYS A 22 5.56 -10.06 7.54
N GLY A 23 6.37 -10.12 8.59
CA GLY A 23 7.07 -11.33 8.99
C GLY A 23 6.45 -11.98 10.22
N GLU A 24 5.33 -12.62 10.07
CA GLU A 24 4.89 -13.66 11.00
C GLU A 24 4.36 -14.85 10.18
N SER A 25 5.20 -15.85 9.97
CA SER A 25 4.71 -17.20 9.87
C SER A 25 5.73 -18.18 10.44
N SER A 26 5.24 -18.96 11.36
CA SER A 26 5.92 -19.97 12.16
C SER A 26 6.52 -21.15 11.39
N LEU A 27 6.68 -21.09 10.08
CA LEU A 27 7.15 -22.21 9.27
C LEU A 27 8.36 -21.94 8.36
N LEU A 28 8.79 -20.71 8.18
CA LEU A 28 10.07 -20.42 7.48
C LEU A 28 10.73 -19.19 8.11
N SER A 29 11.59 -19.42 9.06
CA SER A 29 12.47 -18.43 9.72
C SER A 29 13.48 -17.74 8.79
N LEU A 30 13.24 -17.70 7.48
CA LEU A 30 14.11 -17.13 6.45
C LEU A 30 13.50 -15.90 5.74
N VAL A 31 12.24 -15.54 6.01
CA VAL A 31 11.66 -14.32 5.47
C VAL A 31 11.94 -13.18 6.43
N VAL A 32 12.95 -12.38 6.12
CA VAL A 32 13.22 -11.13 6.84
C VAL A 32 12.00 -10.21 6.61
N ALA A 33 11.18 -10.07 7.63
CA ALA A 33 10.07 -9.13 7.63
C ALA A 33 10.57 -7.71 7.39
N SER A 34 9.78 -6.91 6.70
CA SER A 34 10.06 -5.48 6.56
C SER A 34 9.98 -4.71 7.88
N GLY A 35 9.39 -5.31 8.93
CA GLY A 35 9.13 -4.69 10.23
C GLY A 35 7.82 -3.93 10.32
N ILE A 36 7.01 -3.91 9.26
CA ILE A 36 5.70 -3.25 9.26
C ILE A 36 4.67 -4.17 9.93
N PRO A 37 3.93 -3.72 10.96
CA PRO A 37 2.83 -4.48 11.53
C PRO A 37 1.68 -4.58 10.49
N ASP A 38 1.06 -5.74 10.40
CA ASP A 38 -0.19 -5.85 9.65
C ASP A 38 -1.35 -5.13 10.37
N PHE A 39 -2.50 -5.03 9.70
CA PHE A 39 -3.64 -4.29 10.24
C PHE A 39 -4.55 -5.12 11.16
N ARG A 40 -4.72 -6.42 10.91
CA ARG A 40 -5.85 -7.22 11.45
C ARG A 40 -5.48 -8.40 12.31
N SER A 41 -4.23 -8.88 12.30
CA SER A 41 -3.81 -10.01 13.12
C SER A 41 -3.92 -9.71 14.63
N ALA A 42 -3.67 -10.70 15.45
CA ALA A 42 -3.68 -10.54 16.92
C ALA A 42 -2.66 -9.49 17.40
N ASN A 43 -1.54 -9.34 16.67
CA ASN A 43 -0.50 -8.35 16.92
C ASN A 43 -0.61 -7.14 15.97
N GLY A 44 -1.66 -7.08 15.15
CA GLY A 44 -1.87 -6.06 14.14
C GLY A 44 -2.25 -4.70 14.73
N LEU A 45 -2.20 -3.69 13.87
CA LEU A 45 -2.37 -2.30 14.21
C LEU A 45 -3.66 -2.02 14.99
N TYR A 46 -4.81 -2.46 14.48
CA TYR A 46 -6.11 -2.14 15.10
C TYR A 46 -6.27 -2.65 16.53
N ARG A 47 -5.65 -3.78 16.87
CA ARG A 47 -5.67 -4.32 18.23
C ARG A 47 -4.64 -3.70 19.17
N ASN A 48 -3.67 -3.00 18.62
CA ASN A 48 -2.54 -2.45 19.36
C ASN A 48 -2.44 -0.91 19.26
N LEU A 49 -3.51 -0.22 18.88
CA LEU A 49 -3.53 1.25 18.78
C LEU A 49 -3.17 1.93 20.10
N ASN A 50 -3.41 1.29 21.23
CA ASN A 50 -2.99 1.77 22.55
C ASN A 50 -1.48 1.88 22.75
N LYS A 51 -0.66 1.26 21.89
CA LYS A 51 0.80 1.42 21.85
C LYS A 51 1.23 2.75 21.24
N TYR A 52 0.31 3.43 20.54
CA TYR A 52 0.55 4.71 19.89
C TYR A 52 -0.14 5.82 20.69
N PRO A 53 0.40 7.05 20.72
CA PRO A 53 -0.21 8.17 21.42
C PRO A 53 -1.42 8.75 20.66
N VAL A 54 -2.29 7.87 20.16
CA VAL A 54 -3.50 8.24 19.41
C VAL A 54 -4.61 8.56 20.41
N PRO A 55 -5.35 9.66 20.25
CA PRO A 55 -6.53 9.95 21.05
C PRO A 55 -7.55 8.83 20.97
N TYR A 56 -8.38 8.71 22.02
CA TYR A 56 -9.41 7.67 22.07
C TYR A 56 -10.26 7.65 20.80
N LEU A 57 -10.37 6.49 20.19
CA LEU A 57 -11.25 6.20 19.07
C LEU A 57 -12.32 5.20 19.55
N ARG A 58 -13.59 5.45 19.17
CA ARG A 58 -14.67 4.49 19.47
C ARG A 58 -14.45 3.16 18.74
N ASP A 59 -14.00 3.24 17.51
CA ASP A 59 -13.64 2.11 16.67
C ASP A 59 -12.26 2.37 16.03
N PRO A 60 -11.27 1.52 16.29
CA PRO A 60 -9.95 1.64 15.69
C PRO A 60 -9.93 1.68 14.16
N SER A 61 -10.91 1.05 13.49
CA SER A 61 -10.97 1.01 12.03
C SER A 61 -11.28 2.36 11.39
N THR A 62 -11.93 3.28 12.14
CA THR A 62 -12.32 4.61 11.64
C THR A 62 -11.15 5.52 11.37
N ILE A 63 -9.94 5.19 11.84
CA ILE A 63 -8.73 5.98 11.60
C ILE A 63 -8.38 6.09 10.10
N PHE A 64 -8.88 5.15 9.28
CA PHE A 64 -8.77 5.15 7.82
C PHE A 64 -10.13 5.34 7.14
N ASP A 65 -11.14 5.87 7.84
CA ASP A 65 -12.40 6.26 7.24
C ASP A 65 -12.31 7.66 6.63
N TYR A 66 -12.84 7.82 5.41
CA TYR A 66 -12.75 9.08 4.67
C TYR A 66 -13.55 10.20 5.33
N TYR A 67 -14.72 9.90 5.87
CA TYR A 67 -15.60 10.87 6.49
C TYR A 67 -15.06 11.29 7.87
N ASP A 68 -14.64 10.33 8.69
CA ASP A 68 -14.02 10.59 9.99
C ASP A 68 -12.74 11.41 9.82
N PHE A 69 -11.92 11.13 8.79
CA PHE A 69 -10.74 11.94 8.48
C PHE A 69 -11.09 13.40 8.19
N GLN A 70 -12.17 13.66 7.48
CA GLN A 70 -12.57 15.05 7.17
C GLN A 70 -13.03 15.81 8.41
N GLU A 71 -13.64 15.13 9.38
CA GLU A 71 -14.08 15.74 10.64
C GLU A 71 -12.94 15.87 11.64
N TYR A 72 -12.14 14.83 11.83
CA TYR A 72 -11.08 14.78 12.83
C TYR A 72 -9.88 13.94 12.40
N SER A 73 -8.96 14.52 11.65
CA SER A 73 -7.79 13.81 11.08
C SER A 73 -6.60 13.64 12.03
N THR A 74 -6.60 14.26 13.21
CA THR A 74 -5.48 14.19 14.17
C THR A 74 -5.04 12.77 14.49
N PRO A 75 -5.94 11.80 14.76
CA PRO A 75 -5.56 10.40 15.02
C PRO A 75 -4.77 9.79 13.87
N PHE A 76 -5.20 10.01 12.63
CA PHE A 76 -4.49 9.55 11.46
C PHE A 76 -3.06 10.12 11.39
N TRP A 77 -2.87 11.42 11.61
CA TRP A 77 -1.54 12.05 11.50
C TRP A 77 -0.56 11.58 12.57
N ILE A 78 -1.06 11.29 13.78
CA ILE A 78 -0.24 10.69 14.84
C ILE A 78 0.22 9.30 14.43
N LEU A 79 -0.69 8.48 13.91
CA LEU A 79 -0.38 7.12 13.46
C LEU A 79 0.51 7.11 12.22
N ALA A 80 0.25 8.00 11.27
CA ALA A 80 1.01 8.12 10.03
C ALA A 80 2.51 8.32 10.29
N LYS A 81 2.85 9.09 11.32
CA LYS A 81 4.24 9.28 11.75
C LYS A 81 4.93 7.95 12.07
N GLU A 82 4.25 7.10 12.81
CA GLU A 82 4.82 5.85 13.31
C GLU A 82 4.87 4.75 12.25
N MET A 83 3.99 4.80 11.25
CA MET A 83 3.83 3.73 10.27
C MET A 83 4.38 4.06 8.89
N PHE A 84 4.09 5.24 8.36
CA PHE A 84 4.32 5.55 6.95
C PHE A 84 5.52 6.45 6.73
N TYR A 85 5.78 7.34 7.68
CA TYR A 85 6.83 8.36 7.56
C TYR A 85 8.02 8.08 8.49
N THR A 86 8.51 6.85 8.46
CA THR A 86 9.55 6.30 9.35
C THR A 86 10.98 6.51 8.84
N ASN A 87 11.19 7.47 7.93
CA ASN A 87 12.52 7.79 7.37
C ASN A 87 13.27 6.59 6.76
N GLY A 88 12.52 5.68 6.11
CA GLY A 88 13.11 4.60 5.31
C GLY A 88 13.58 3.37 6.08
N GLN A 89 13.15 3.20 7.33
CA GLN A 89 13.54 2.03 8.15
C GLN A 89 13.05 0.68 7.61
N TYR A 90 12.05 0.67 6.70
CA TYR A 90 11.53 -0.56 6.13
C TYR A 90 12.23 -0.92 4.81
N HIS A 91 12.46 -2.22 4.61
CA HIS A 91 13.18 -2.75 3.46
C HIS A 91 12.36 -3.80 2.70
N PRO A 92 12.53 -3.90 1.36
CA PRO A 92 11.91 -4.94 0.58
C PRO A 92 12.30 -6.34 1.07
N THR A 93 11.33 -7.24 1.07
CA THR A 93 11.51 -8.67 1.40
C THR A 93 11.89 -9.48 0.16
N PRO A 94 12.29 -10.75 0.29
CA PRO A 94 12.49 -11.64 -0.86
C PRO A 94 11.30 -11.72 -1.80
N CYS A 95 10.05 -11.59 -1.29
CA CYS A 95 8.85 -11.55 -2.13
C CYS A 95 8.86 -10.35 -3.09
N HIS A 96 9.24 -9.17 -2.63
CA HIS A 96 9.34 -7.98 -3.47
C HIS A 96 10.42 -8.14 -4.55
N PHE A 97 11.59 -8.70 -4.19
CA PHE A 97 12.66 -8.98 -5.15
C PHE A 97 12.28 -10.09 -6.15
N PHE A 98 11.45 -11.07 -5.74
CA PHE A 98 10.89 -12.05 -6.67
C PHE A 98 10.02 -11.38 -7.74
N LEU A 99 9.15 -10.44 -7.37
CA LEU A 99 8.34 -9.68 -8.32
C LEU A 99 9.23 -8.88 -9.29
N GLN A 100 10.27 -8.25 -8.78
CA GLN A 100 11.24 -7.52 -9.62
C GLN A 100 11.98 -8.46 -10.57
N LEU A 101 12.37 -9.66 -10.11
CA LEU A 101 13.00 -10.66 -10.96
C LEU A 101 12.08 -11.10 -12.11
N LEU A 102 10.78 -11.31 -11.85
CA LEU A 102 9.81 -11.62 -12.90
C LEU A 102 9.71 -10.48 -13.94
N ALA A 103 9.75 -9.22 -13.47
CA ALA A 103 9.75 -8.05 -14.36
C ALA A 103 11.02 -8.00 -15.22
N GLN A 104 12.19 -8.20 -14.62
CA GLN A 104 13.47 -8.23 -15.35
C GLN A 104 13.54 -9.35 -16.40
N LYS A 105 12.89 -10.46 -16.15
CA LYS A 105 12.80 -11.58 -17.10
C LYS A 105 11.73 -11.37 -18.19
N GLY A 106 10.99 -10.26 -18.17
CA GLY A 106 9.92 -9.98 -19.12
C GLY A 106 8.70 -10.92 -18.97
N LEU A 107 8.52 -11.54 -17.82
CA LEU A 107 7.44 -12.48 -17.53
C LEU A 107 6.27 -11.81 -16.82
N LEU A 108 6.53 -10.70 -16.11
CA LEU A 108 5.55 -9.99 -15.31
C LEU A 108 4.78 -8.99 -16.16
N ARG A 109 3.49 -9.24 -16.35
CA ARG A 109 2.60 -8.29 -17.02
C ARG A 109 2.18 -7.18 -16.07
N ARG A 110 1.74 -7.53 -14.85
CA ARG A 110 1.24 -6.57 -13.87
C ARG A 110 1.34 -7.10 -12.43
N VAL A 111 1.64 -6.17 -11.52
CA VAL A 111 1.40 -6.36 -10.08
C VAL A 111 0.29 -5.40 -9.65
N PHE A 112 -0.76 -5.94 -9.06
CA PHE A 112 -1.78 -5.19 -8.32
C PHE A 112 -1.48 -5.34 -6.84
N THR A 113 -0.95 -4.29 -6.20
CA THR A 113 -0.68 -4.34 -4.78
C THR A 113 -1.77 -3.65 -3.96
N GLN A 114 -2.12 -4.27 -2.84
CA GLN A 114 -2.97 -3.68 -1.79
C GLN A 114 -2.15 -2.87 -0.80
N ASN A 115 -0.82 -2.98 -0.87
CA ASN A 115 0.08 -2.32 0.07
C ASN A 115 0.25 -0.85 -0.27
N ILE A 116 0.51 -0.06 0.77
CA ILE A 116 0.78 1.38 0.70
C ILE A 116 2.17 1.73 1.24
N ASP A 117 2.98 0.71 1.56
CA ASP A 117 4.32 0.84 2.15
C ASP A 117 5.40 1.25 1.14
N GLY A 118 5.10 1.12 -0.17
CA GLY A 118 6.00 1.48 -1.25
C GLY A 118 7.21 0.55 -1.41
N LEU A 119 7.18 -0.66 -0.81
CA LEU A 119 8.31 -1.58 -0.86
C LEU A 119 8.50 -2.20 -2.24
N GLU A 120 7.44 -2.37 -3.03
CA GLU A 120 7.53 -2.76 -4.43
C GLU A 120 8.34 -1.75 -5.24
N ARG A 121 8.14 -0.43 -5.00
CA ARG A 121 8.94 0.63 -5.62
C ARG A 121 10.39 0.59 -5.18
N LYS A 122 10.63 0.39 -3.89
CA LYS A 122 11.99 0.23 -3.35
C LYS A 122 12.72 -0.99 -3.91
N ALA A 123 11.98 -2.04 -4.26
CA ALA A 123 12.53 -3.22 -4.94
C ALA A 123 12.81 -2.98 -6.43
N GLY A 124 12.40 -1.84 -7.00
CA GLY A 124 12.65 -1.45 -8.39
C GLY A 124 11.47 -1.63 -9.32
N LEU A 125 10.27 -1.95 -8.83
CA LEU A 125 9.05 -1.95 -9.64
C LEU A 125 8.51 -0.53 -9.80
N ALA A 126 7.92 -0.24 -10.97
CA ALA A 126 7.36 1.06 -11.27
C ALA A 126 6.15 0.93 -12.23
N PRO A 127 5.28 1.96 -12.32
CA PRO A 127 4.32 2.03 -13.40
C PRO A 127 5.00 1.94 -14.78
N PRO A 128 4.37 1.31 -15.78
CA PRO A 128 3.02 0.76 -15.73
C PRO A 128 2.91 -0.65 -15.13
N THR A 129 4.01 -1.32 -14.81
CA THR A 129 3.98 -2.71 -14.31
C THR A 129 3.40 -2.82 -12.90
N LEU A 130 3.59 -1.80 -12.06
CA LEU A 130 3.06 -1.73 -10.71
C LEU A 130 1.79 -0.87 -10.68
N ILE A 131 0.69 -1.42 -10.17
CA ILE A 131 -0.55 -0.72 -9.85
C ILE A 131 -0.77 -0.77 -8.33
N GLU A 132 -0.67 0.38 -7.69
CA GLU A 132 -0.96 0.56 -6.26
C GLU A 132 -2.47 0.76 -6.09
N GLY A 133 -3.21 -0.34 -5.92
CA GLY A 133 -4.68 -0.33 -5.91
C GLY A 133 -5.26 0.45 -4.73
N HIS A 134 -4.59 0.44 -3.58
CA HIS A 134 -4.98 1.28 -2.44
C HIS A 134 -4.23 2.63 -2.39
N GLY A 135 -3.68 3.06 -3.53
CA GLY A 135 -2.95 4.32 -3.62
C GLY A 135 -1.55 4.27 -3.02
N THR A 136 -1.00 5.45 -2.75
CA THR A 136 0.40 5.58 -2.33
C THR A 136 0.62 6.72 -1.35
N CYS A 137 1.56 6.55 -0.41
CA CYS A 137 2.05 7.62 0.45
C CYS A 137 3.06 8.57 -0.25
N SER A 138 3.52 8.21 -1.45
CA SER A 138 4.48 9.04 -2.22
C SER A 138 3.84 10.20 -2.98
N GLN A 139 2.54 10.39 -2.85
CA GLN A 139 1.78 11.50 -3.42
C GLN A 139 0.79 12.01 -2.38
N CYS A 140 0.33 13.25 -2.53
CA CYS A 140 -0.72 13.81 -1.67
C CYS A 140 -1.55 14.85 -2.43
N ALA A 141 -2.80 14.98 -2.02
CA ALA A 141 -3.75 15.92 -2.61
C ALA A 141 -4.75 16.44 -1.57
N CYS A 142 -5.36 17.56 -1.89
CA CYS A 142 -6.48 18.09 -1.12
C CYS A 142 -7.71 17.18 -1.24
N VAL A 143 -8.31 16.81 -0.11
CA VAL A 143 -9.52 15.97 -0.08
C VAL A 143 -10.71 16.61 -0.80
N ARG A 144 -10.80 17.95 -0.78
CA ARG A 144 -11.94 18.74 -1.30
C ARG A 144 -11.80 19.09 -2.78
N CYS A 145 -10.70 19.75 -3.17
CA CYS A 145 -10.54 20.29 -4.53
C CYS A 145 -9.56 19.46 -5.39
N LYS A 146 -9.04 18.37 -4.87
CA LYS A 146 -8.12 17.44 -5.53
C LYS A 146 -6.80 18.08 -6.03
N GLN A 147 -6.49 19.30 -5.58
CA GLN A 147 -5.19 19.95 -5.88
C GLN A 147 -4.07 19.08 -5.32
N GLU A 148 -3.14 18.69 -6.20
CA GLU A 148 -1.93 17.98 -5.83
C GLU A 148 -0.93 18.91 -5.15
N TYR A 149 -0.15 18.33 -4.23
CA TYR A 149 0.86 19.02 -3.44
C TYR A 149 2.19 18.27 -3.48
N ASP A 150 3.26 18.94 -3.05
CA ASP A 150 4.58 18.34 -2.91
C ASP A 150 4.50 17.09 -2.01
N PRO A 151 5.05 15.95 -2.43
CA PRO A 151 5.04 14.71 -1.67
C PRO A 151 5.64 14.81 -0.26
N ASN A 152 6.43 15.84 0.04
CA ASN A 152 6.97 16.06 1.37
C ASN A 152 5.99 16.74 2.35
N VAL A 153 4.87 17.28 1.87
CA VAL A 153 3.89 17.95 2.76
C VAL A 153 3.42 17.04 3.90
N PRO A 154 3.03 15.78 3.67
CA PRO A 154 2.70 14.86 4.76
C PRO A 154 3.87 14.60 5.73
N GLN A 155 5.10 14.45 5.23
CA GLN A 155 6.28 14.24 6.06
C GLN A 155 6.55 15.46 6.96
N ILE A 156 6.39 16.67 6.42
CA ILE A 156 6.50 17.91 7.20
C ILE A 156 5.42 17.97 8.27
N ALA A 157 4.18 17.66 7.91
CA ALA A 157 3.04 17.65 8.82
C ALA A 157 3.25 16.71 10.02
N VAL A 158 3.70 15.47 9.78
CA VAL A 158 3.98 14.53 10.87
C VAL A 158 5.15 14.97 11.76
N ASN A 159 6.17 15.60 11.19
CA ASN A 159 7.33 16.09 11.95
C ASN A 159 6.97 17.29 12.83
N THR A 160 6.11 18.17 12.32
CA THR A 160 5.65 19.38 13.05
C THR A 160 4.40 19.14 13.90
N ARG A 161 3.81 17.94 13.86
CA ARG A 161 2.56 17.58 14.54
C ARG A 161 1.40 18.49 14.16
N THR A 162 1.30 18.84 12.88
CA THR A 162 0.26 19.71 12.33
C THR A 162 -0.60 18.94 11.31
N VAL A 163 -1.82 19.42 11.11
CA VAL A 163 -2.68 18.97 10.01
C VAL A 163 -2.42 19.89 8.82
N PRO A 164 -2.03 19.38 7.64
CA PRO A 164 -1.78 20.22 6.48
C PRO A 164 -3.10 20.61 5.78
N PHE A 165 -3.22 21.89 5.44
CA PHE A 165 -4.39 22.45 4.77
C PHE A 165 -4.06 23.00 3.38
N CYS A 166 -5.03 22.87 2.48
CA CYS A 166 -4.95 23.36 1.11
C CYS A 166 -4.99 24.90 1.06
N SER A 167 -3.99 25.50 0.45
CA SER A 167 -3.91 26.94 0.24
C SER A 167 -5.00 27.49 -0.69
N LYS A 168 -5.58 26.61 -1.57
CA LYS A 168 -6.60 27.01 -2.54
C LYS A 168 -8.01 27.04 -1.94
N CYS A 169 -8.38 26.08 -1.09
CA CYS A 169 -9.76 25.93 -0.64
C CYS A 169 -9.93 25.69 0.87
N GLY A 170 -8.84 25.66 1.63
CA GLY A 170 -8.87 25.35 3.07
C GLY A 170 -9.20 23.92 3.43
N GLY A 171 -9.37 23.00 2.45
CA GLY A 171 -9.57 21.58 2.72
C GLY A 171 -8.30 20.93 3.25
N GLN A 172 -8.42 19.79 3.94
CA GLN A 172 -7.25 19.05 4.41
C GLN A 172 -6.48 18.42 3.24
N ILE A 173 -5.17 18.34 3.36
CA ILE A 173 -4.31 17.56 2.44
C ILE A 173 -4.14 16.19 3.05
N LYS A 174 -4.24 15.13 2.22
CA LYS A 174 -4.14 13.74 2.61
C LYS A 174 -3.14 13.02 1.69
N PRO A 175 -2.33 12.05 2.17
CA PRO A 175 -1.64 11.13 1.28
C PRO A 175 -2.62 10.49 0.31
N SER A 176 -2.17 10.20 -0.92
CA SER A 176 -3.03 9.63 -1.96
C SER A 176 -3.27 8.13 -1.76
N ILE A 177 -3.43 7.69 -0.50
CA ILE A 177 -3.88 6.35 -0.14
C ILE A 177 -5.41 6.32 -0.10
N VAL A 178 -6.00 5.19 -0.46
CA VAL A 178 -7.45 5.00 -0.47
C VAL A 178 -7.94 4.68 0.93
N PHE A 179 -8.87 5.49 1.43
CA PHE A 179 -9.54 5.25 2.71
C PHE A 179 -10.84 4.48 2.50
N PHE A 180 -11.37 3.88 3.56
CA PHE A 180 -12.71 3.31 3.53
C PHE A 180 -13.72 4.41 3.19
N GLY A 181 -14.59 4.12 2.21
CA GLY A 181 -15.53 5.11 1.65
C GLY A 181 -15.00 5.86 0.41
N GLU A 182 -13.76 5.63 -0.01
CA GLU A 182 -13.23 6.13 -1.28
C GLU A 182 -13.20 5.03 -2.37
N ASP A 183 -13.33 5.45 -3.62
CA ASP A 183 -13.14 4.55 -4.77
C ASP A 183 -11.67 4.24 -5.01
N LEU A 184 -11.39 3.06 -5.57
CA LEU A 184 -10.04 2.74 -6.04
C LEU A 184 -9.68 3.63 -7.25
N PRO A 185 -8.37 3.84 -7.51
CA PRO A 185 -7.94 4.62 -8.67
C PRO A 185 -8.46 4.03 -9.99
N ASP A 186 -8.94 4.87 -10.90
CA ASP A 186 -9.44 4.44 -12.23
C ASP A 186 -8.45 3.56 -13.00
N VAL A 187 -7.15 3.79 -12.81
CA VAL A 187 -6.10 2.99 -13.42
C VAL A 187 -6.16 1.53 -12.98
N PHE A 188 -6.59 1.26 -11.76
CA PHE A 188 -6.78 -0.11 -11.25
C PHE A 188 -7.82 -0.84 -12.09
N TYR A 189 -9.03 -0.28 -12.22
CA TYR A 189 -10.11 -0.91 -12.98
C TYR A 189 -9.75 -1.11 -14.45
N ARG A 190 -9.18 -0.09 -15.09
CA ARG A 190 -8.74 -0.20 -16.49
C ARG A 190 -7.72 -1.31 -16.69
N CYS A 191 -6.74 -1.44 -15.78
CA CYS A 191 -5.71 -2.47 -15.88
C CYS A 191 -6.26 -3.86 -15.57
N VAL A 192 -7.14 -4.03 -14.57
CA VAL A 192 -7.77 -5.32 -14.28
C VAL A 192 -8.54 -5.84 -15.50
N MET A 193 -9.40 -4.99 -16.08
CA MET A 193 -10.22 -5.36 -17.25
C MET A 193 -9.39 -5.73 -18.47
N LYS A 194 -8.20 -5.16 -18.61
CA LYS A 194 -7.30 -5.44 -19.74
C LYS A 194 -6.39 -6.63 -19.47
N ASP A 195 -5.77 -6.69 -18.29
CA ASP A 195 -4.64 -7.58 -18.04
C ASP A 195 -5.08 -8.97 -17.55
N CYS A 196 -6.18 -9.06 -16.77
CA CYS A 196 -6.65 -10.34 -16.26
C CYS A 196 -7.11 -11.32 -17.36
N PRO A 197 -7.86 -10.88 -18.40
CA PRO A 197 -8.22 -11.78 -19.49
C PRO A 197 -7.04 -12.27 -20.34
N GLU A 198 -5.93 -11.54 -20.34
CA GLU A 198 -4.72 -11.86 -21.12
C GLU A 198 -3.66 -12.60 -20.27
N ALA A 199 -3.92 -12.81 -18.98
CA ALA A 199 -3.00 -13.51 -18.10
C ALA A 199 -2.98 -15.01 -18.37
N ASP A 200 -1.78 -15.58 -18.44
CA ASP A 200 -1.58 -17.04 -18.52
C ASP A 200 -1.24 -17.66 -17.15
N LEU A 201 -0.97 -16.82 -16.15
CA LEU A 201 -0.81 -17.20 -14.75
C LEU A 201 -1.22 -16.05 -13.83
N LEU A 202 -2.08 -16.34 -12.85
CA LEU A 202 -2.38 -15.45 -11.73
C LEU A 202 -1.70 -15.98 -10.46
N ILE A 203 -0.88 -15.13 -9.83
CA ILE A 203 -0.26 -15.41 -8.53
C ILE A 203 -0.91 -14.50 -7.49
N VAL A 204 -1.46 -15.09 -6.42
CA VAL A 204 -1.99 -14.36 -5.27
C VAL A 204 -1.07 -14.61 -4.08
N MET A 205 -0.55 -13.55 -3.47
CA MET A 205 0.43 -13.67 -2.40
C MET A 205 0.23 -12.62 -1.30
N GLY A 206 0.34 -13.05 -0.04
CA GLY A 206 0.27 -12.14 1.11
C GLY A 206 -1.09 -11.49 1.36
N THR A 207 -2.18 -12.00 0.78
CA THR A 207 -3.52 -11.48 0.98
C THR A 207 -4.54 -12.60 1.13
N SER A 208 -5.54 -12.37 2.00
CA SER A 208 -6.70 -13.24 2.14
C SER A 208 -7.84 -12.92 1.16
N LEU A 209 -7.66 -11.88 0.33
CA LEU A 209 -8.67 -11.36 -0.60
C LEU A 209 -9.98 -10.94 0.09
N GLN A 210 -9.92 -10.45 1.34
CA GLN A 210 -11.11 -10.03 2.11
C GLN A 210 -11.34 -8.52 2.11
N VAL A 211 -10.47 -7.75 1.45
CA VAL A 211 -10.59 -6.29 1.38
C VAL A 211 -11.22 -5.90 0.06
N TYR A 212 -12.52 -5.55 0.11
CA TYR A 212 -13.26 -5.01 -1.02
C TYR A 212 -12.65 -3.68 -1.48
N PRO A 213 -12.60 -3.37 -2.80
CA PRO A 213 -13.07 -4.16 -3.95
C PRO A 213 -11.95 -4.91 -4.71
N MET A 214 -10.80 -5.19 -4.08
CA MET A 214 -9.68 -5.88 -4.74
C MET A 214 -9.77 -7.43 -4.65
N TRP A 215 -10.96 -7.97 -4.76
CA TRP A 215 -11.18 -9.43 -4.84
C TRP A 215 -12.21 -9.79 -5.90
#